data_625a862a878a60f47dd388f429ac4d73
#
_entry.id   625a862a878a60f47dd388f429ac4d73
#
_cell.length_a   1.000
_cell.length_b   1.000
_cell.length_c   1.000
_cell.angle_alpha   90.00
_cell.angle_beta   90.00
_cell.angle_gamma   90.00
#
_symmetry.space_group_name_H-M   'P 1'
#
loop_
_entity.id
_entity.type
_entity.pdbx_description
1 polymer ?
#
loop_
_entity_poly.entity_id
_entity_poly.type
_entity_poly.pdbx_seq_one_letter_code
_entity_poly.pdbx_strand_id
1 'polypeptide(L)'
;MKILVICDDYYHPGQVVVDGLKPLEKQGFHFDVIMDGAEVHPAHFGNYHCIILSKMDERTAEDQTSWLSKDIQHSLMDYVKHGGGLLMLHSGIVEGVDTEEFHRFIGCRFVHHPKPTSLLVQPLKHHAITAGVDVFQEEDEQYYIEILRDDVNILCASYAQGQGDPSKIEEDGWNNSIEKICCSGYVLLEGNGRICMLAPGHFQAVFHNPEYQKTITNALKWLSAENVTS
;
A
#
# COMPACT_ATOMS: atom_id res chain seq x y z
N MET A 1 -1.15 -14.58 12.35
CA MET A 1 -0.09 -13.62 11.99
C MET A 1 -0.35 -12.30 12.71
N LYS A 2 0.67 -11.72 13.34
CA LYS A 2 0.54 -10.44 14.06
C LYS A 2 0.97 -9.30 13.16
N ILE A 3 0.12 -8.29 12.99
CA ILE A 3 0.27 -7.19 12.03
C ILE A 3 0.07 -5.87 12.76
N LEU A 4 0.99 -4.93 12.56
CA LEU A 4 0.81 -3.55 13.00
C LEU A 4 0.12 -2.76 11.89
N VAL A 5 -0.91 -1.99 12.25
CA VAL A 5 -1.61 -1.08 11.34
C VAL A 5 -1.40 0.34 11.83
N ILE A 6 -0.78 1.18 11.01
CA ILE A 6 -0.61 2.61 11.29
C ILE A 6 -1.51 3.34 10.29
N CYS A 7 -2.59 3.95 10.75
CA CYS A 7 -3.62 4.59 9.94
C CYS A 7 -4.19 5.82 10.63
N ASP A 8 -5.12 6.51 9.97
CA ASP A 8 -5.80 7.72 10.42
C ASP A 8 -5.01 9.00 10.17
N ASP A 9 -5.47 9.80 9.24
CA ASP A 9 -4.98 11.13 8.94
C ASP A 9 -6.17 12.07 8.61
N TYR A 10 -5.89 13.33 8.31
CA TYR A 10 -6.92 14.34 8.09
C TYR A 10 -7.92 13.97 6.98
N TYR A 11 -7.45 13.34 5.90
CA TYR A 11 -8.27 12.98 4.74
C TYR A 11 -8.78 11.54 4.77
N HIS A 12 -8.13 10.66 5.55
CA HIS A 12 -8.34 9.21 5.53
C HIS A 12 -8.65 8.68 6.93
N PRO A 13 -9.94 8.67 7.34
CA PRO A 13 -10.33 8.16 8.67
C PRO A 13 -9.86 6.72 8.86
N GLY A 14 -9.06 6.48 9.91
CA GLY A 14 -8.47 5.17 10.20
C GLY A 14 -9.52 4.07 10.40
N GLN A 15 -10.75 4.44 10.80
CA GLN A 15 -11.85 3.49 10.92
C GLN A 15 -12.19 2.76 9.62
N VAL A 16 -12.00 3.41 8.46
CA VAL A 16 -12.19 2.79 7.13
C VAL A 16 -11.25 1.59 6.96
N VAL A 17 -9.98 1.78 7.32
CA VAL A 17 -8.97 0.72 7.25
C VAL A 17 -9.28 -0.39 8.26
N VAL A 18 -9.59 -0.02 9.51
CA VAL A 18 -9.90 -0.98 10.59
C VAL A 18 -11.09 -1.86 10.23
N ASP A 19 -12.21 -1.26 9.79
CA ASP A 19 -13.40 -2.01 9.38
C ASP A 19 -13.15 -2.85 8.13
N GLY A 20 -12.30 -2.36 7.23
CA GLY A 20 -11.90 -3.07 6.02
C GLY A 20 -11.04 -4.31 6.31
N LEU A 21 -10.19 -4.27 7.31
CA LEU A 21 -9.33 -5.39 7.70
C LEU A 21 -10.01 -6.41 8.62
N LYS A 22 -11.04 -6.01 9.36
CA LYS A 22 -11.73 -6.85 10.33
C LYS A 22 -12.20 -8.22 9.81
N PRO A 23 -12.74 -8.36 8.58
CA PRO A 23 -13.10 -9.69 8.04
C PRO A 23 -11.94 -10.68 7.99
N LEU A 24 -10.70 -10.19 7.87
CA LEU A 24 -9.49 -11.00 7.74
C LEU A 24 -9.07 -11.65 9.08
N GLU A 25 -9.55 -11.15 10.22
CA GLU A 25 -9.29 -11.76 11.53
C GLU A 25 -9.76 -13.22 11.57
N LYS A 26 -10.85 -13.54 10.86
CA LYS A 26 -11.37 -14.91 10.72
C LYS A 26 -10.41 -15.85 9.99
N GLN A 27 -9.42 -15.30 9.29
CA GLN A 27 -8.38 -16.05 8.59
C GLN A 27 -7.07 -16.17 9.41
N GLY A 28 -7.09 -15.76 10.69
CA GLY A 28 -5.95 -15.86 11.61
C GLY A 28 -4.99 -14.68 11.57
N PHE A 29 -5.40 -13.55 11.01
CA PHE A 29 -4.68 -12.29 11.16
C PHE A 29 -5.08 -11.62 12.47
N HIS A 30 -4.12 -10.94 13.12
CA HIS A 30 -4.33 -10.16 14.34
C HIS A 30 -3.75 -8.78 14.11
N PHE A 31 -4.58 -7.76 14.23
CA PHE A 31 -4.24 -6.37 13.94
C PHE A 31 -4.11 -5.57 15.23
N ASP A 32 -2.91 -5.06 15.51
CA ASP A 32 -2.68 -4.01 16.50
C ASP A 32 -2.73 -2.68 15.74
N VAL A 33 -3.61 -1.76 16.15
CA VAL A 33 -3.87 -0.50 15.42
C VAL A 33 -3.31 0.67 16.20
N ILE A 34 -2.58 1.55 15.51
CA ILE A 34 -2.12 2.85 16.00
C ILE A 34 -2.68 3.94 15.08
N MET A 35 -3.41 4.89 15.67
CA MET A 35 -3.97 6.04 14.96
C MET A 35 -3.19 7.33 15.25
N ASP A 36 -2.71 7.54 16.49
CA ASP A 36 -1.83 8.66 16.82
C ASP A 36 -0.38 8.31 16.49
N GLY A 37 0.22 9.06 15.55
CA GLY A 37 1.62 8.88 15.16
C GLY A 37 2.63 8.99 16.31
N ALA A 38 2.28 9.69 17.40
CA ALA A 38 3.11 9.78 18.60
C ALA A 38 3.21 8.46 19.37
N GLU A 39 2.30 7.52 19.13
CA GLU A 39 2.32 6.19 19.77
C GLU A 39 3.16 5.18 18.98
N VAL A 40 3.71 5.57 17.82
CA VAL A 40 4.57 4.70 17.03
C VAL A 40 5.93 4.57 17.70
N HIS A 41 6.25 3.36 18.14
CA HIS A 41 7.53 3.05 18.78
C HIS A 41 8.34 2.07 17.93
N PRO A 42 9.40 2.52 17.24
CA PRO A 42 10.21 1.69 16.36
C PRO A 42 10.75 0.40 16.99
N ALA A 43 11.06 0.42 18.28
CA ALA A 43 11.53 -0.75 19.03
C ALA A 43 10.53 -1.93 19.01
N HIS A 44 9.28 -1.69 18.69
CA HIS A 44 8.24 -2.71 18.62
C HIS A 44 8.06 -3.34 17.24
N PHE A 45 8.64 -2.76 16.17
CA PHE A 45 8.44 -3.25 14.79
C PHE A 45 8.79 -4.72 14.62
N GLY A 46 9.87 -5.18 15.27
CA GLY A 46 10.29 -6.59 15.23
C GLY A 46 9.31 -7.59 15.86
N ASN A 47 8.26 -7.12 16.56
CA ASN A 47 7.23 -7.98 17.12
C ASN A 47 6.14 -8.37 16.10
N TYR A 48 6.18 -7.81 14.89
CA TYR A 48 5.18 -7.98 13.85
C TYR A 48 5.77 -8.67 12.62
N HIS A 49 4.95 -9.49 11.97
CA HIS A 49 5.30 -10.14 10.71
C HIS A 49 5.17 -9.19 9.53
N CYS A 50 4.26 -8.22 9.65
CA CYS A 50 3.99 -7.20 8.64
C CYS A 50 3.56 -5.90 9.32
N ILE A 51 3.93 -4.77 8.70
CA ILE A 51 3.42 -3.44 9.06
C ILE A 51 2.60 -2.94 7.88
N ILE A 52 1.37 -2.50 8.14
CA ILE A 52 0.53 -1.77 7.19
C ILE A 52 0.67 -0.29 7.51
N LEU A 53 1.09 0.50 6.51
CA LEU A 53 1.13 1.94 6.57
C LEU A 53 0.05 2.50 5.64
N SER A 54 -1.01 3.06 6.24
CA SER A 54 -2.13 3.74 5.56
C SER A 54 -2.39 5.07 6.24
N LYS A 55 -1.37 5.92 6.23
CA LYS A 55 -1.33 7.19 6.95
C LYS A 55 -0.35 8.14 6.28
N MET A 56 -0.81 9.38 6.06
CA MET A 56 0.07 10.49 5.67
C MET A 56 1.02 10.88 6.81
N ASP A 57 1.95 11.81 6.53
CA ASP A 57 2.87 12.34 7.55
C ASP A 57 2.17 13.37 8.47
N GLU A 58 1.01 13.02 8.98
CA GLU A 58 0.22 13.78 9.94
C GLU A 58 0.00 12.96 11.20
N ARG A 59 0.21 13.56 12.35
CA ARG A 59 0.15 12.85 13.64
C ARG A 59 -1.24 12.28 13.92
N THR A 60 -2.29 13.11 13.76
CA THR A 60 -3.70 12.70 13.83
C THR A 60 -4.52 13.51 12.83
N ALA A 61 -5.81 13.23 12.70
CA ALA A 61 -6.72 14.02 11.87
C ALA A 61 -6.81 15.51 12.31
N GLU A 62 -6.56 15.83 13.57
CA GLU A 62 -6.59 17.19 14.13
C GLU A 62 -5.21 17.84 14.26
N ASP A 63 -4.14 17.04 14.33
CA ASP A 63 -2.76 17.48 14.51
C ASP A 63 -1.92 17.08 13.29
N GLN A 64 -1.71 18.03 12.39
CA GLN A 64 -0.95 17.85 11.14
C GLN A 64 0.56 17.97 11.32
N THR A 65 1.08 17.91 12.55
CA THR A 65 2.53 17.83 12.76
C THR A 65 3.08 16.51 12.25
N SER A 66 4.28 16.55 11.65
CA SER A 66 4.96 15.34 11.14
C SER A 66 5.20 14.33 12.26
N TRP A 67 4.83 13.08 12.03
CA TRP A 67 5.14 11.95 12.91
C TRP A 67 6.24 11.05 12.34
N LEU A 68 6.38 11.02 11.01
CA LEU A 68 7.29 10.12 10.30
C LEU A 68 8.72 10.67 10.29
N SER A 69 9.29 10.82 11.49
CA SER A 69 10.66 11.31 11.68
C SER A 69 11.69 10.43 10.96
N LYS A 70 12.90 10.98 10.74
CA LYS A 70 14.02 10.21 10.15
C LYS A 70 14.32 8.91 10.91
N ASP A 71 14.23 8.93 12.24
CA ASP A 71 14.47 7.73 13.06
C ASP A 71 13.40 6.66 12.82
N ILE A 72 12.13 7.07 12.67
CA ILE A 72 11.04 6.14 12.33
C ILE A 72 11.22 5.61 10.91
N GLN A 73 11.54 6.47 9.93
CA GLN A 73 11.80 6.08 8.55
C GLN A 73 12.92 5.02 8.49
N HIS A 74 14.08 5.32 9.09
CA HIS A 74 15.22 4.39 9.10
C HIS A 74 14.87 3.07 9.80
N SER A 75 14.10 3.13 10.89
CA SER A 75 13.68 1.92 11.61
C SER A 75 12.72 1.06 10.77
N LEU A 76 11.82 1.66 9.98
CA LEU A 76 10.97 0.93 9.02
C LEU A 76 11.81 0.30 7.92
N MET A 77 12.78 1.05 7.37
CA MET A 77 13.69 0.54 6.34
C MET A 77 14.52 -0.63 6.87
N ASP A 78 15.06 -0.52 8.07
CA ASP A 78 15.86 -1.57 8.70
C ASP A 78 14.99 -2.79 9.05
N TYR A 79 13.77 -2.59 9.55
CA TYR A 79 12.80 -3.67 9.79
C TYR A 79 12.57 -4.49 8.51
N VAL A 80 12.34 -3.81 7.37
CA VAL A 80 12.16 -4.50 6.08
C VAL A 80 13.46 -5.22 5.68
N LYS A 81 14.61 -4.54 5.68
CA LYS A 81 15.89 -5.15 5.31
C LYS A 81 16.24 -6.41 6.10
N HIS A 82 15.77 -6.50 7.35
CA HIS A 82 15.96 -7.67 8.22
C HIS A 82 14.88 -8.75 8.07
N GLY A 83 13.97 -8.63 7.10
CA GLY A 83 12.99 -9.67 6.78
C GLY A 83 11.54 -9.32 7.06
N GLY A 84 11.25 -8.13 7.57
CA GLY A 84 9.90 -7.66 7.79
C GLY A 84 9.12 -7.40 6.50
N GLY A 85 7.80 -7.53 6.55
CA GLY A 85 6.89 -7.17 5.48
C GLY A 85 6.34 -5.75 5.65
N LEU A 86 6.28 -4.96 4.58
CA LEU A 86 5.69 -3.63 4.59
C LEU A 86 4.61 -3.51 3.51
N LEU A 87 3.37 -3.27 3.92
CA LEU A 87 2.26 -2.96 3.03
C LEU A 87 1.99 -1.45 3.06
N MET A 88 2.29 -0.77 1.96
CA MET A 88 1.90 0.61 1.74
C MET A 88 0.49 0.63 1.16
N LEU A 89 -0.46 1.24 1.87
CA LEU A 89 -1.86 1.24 1.51
C LEU A 89 -2.34 2.67 1.34
N HIS A 90 -2.85 3.00 0.15
CA HIS A 90 -3.44 4.29 -0.19
C HIS A 90 -2.62 5.48 0.34
N SER A 91 -3.09 6.17 1.37
CA SER A 91 -2.44 7.37 1.92
C SER A 91 -1.01 7.15 2.44
N GLY A 92 -0.62 5.92 2.67
CA GLY A 92 0.75 5.60 3.11
C GLY A 92 1.86 5.95 2.11
N ILE A 93 1.53 6.25 0.84
CA ILE A 93 2.51 6.66 -0.18
C ILE A 93 2.55 8.18 -0.42
N VAL A 94 1.82 8.97 0.38
CA VAL A 94 1.85 10.43 0.28
C VAL A 94 3.10 10.98 0.97
N GLU A 95 3.84 11.82 0.25
CA GLU A 95 5.07 12.42 0.79
C GLU A 95 4.74 13.38 1.95
N GLY A 96 5.60 13.37 2.94
CA GLY A 96 5.61 14.28 4.07
C GLY A 96 6.90 15.09 4.15
N VAL A 97 7.20 15.59 5.33
CA VAL A 97 8.41 16.39 5.58
C VAL A 97 9.64 15.47 5.60
N ASP A 98 10.62 15.76 4.76
CA ASP A 98 11.89 15.02 4.69
C ASP A 98 11.74 13.50 4.46
N THR A 99 10.73 13.08 3.67
CA THR A 99 10.45 11.66 3.42
C THR A 99 10.99 11.15 2.08
N GLU A 100 11.76 11.93 1.32
CA GLU A 100 12.24 11.58 -0.02
C GLU A 100 13.04 10.26 -0.03
N GLU A 101 13.93 10.03 0.95
CA GLU A 101 14.70 8.79 1.06
C GLU A 101 13.80 7.59 1.30
N PHE A 102 12.80 7.72 2.16
CA PHE A 102 11.82 6.67 2.43
C PHE A 102 10.99 6.35 1.17
N HIS A 103 10.56 7.36 0.40
CA HIS A 103 9.82 7.14 -0.83
C HIS A 103 10.67 6.47 -1.92
N ARG A 104 11.96 6.80 -2.03
CA ARG A 104 12.89 6.04 -2.88
C ARG A 104 13.02 4.59 -2.41
N PHE A 105 13.06 4.36 -1.11
CA PHE A 105 13.14 3.01 -0.55
C PHE A 105 11.88 2.20 -0.85
N ILE A 106 10.70 2.76 -0.65
CA ILE A 106 9.43 2.06 -0.95
C ILE A 106 9.13 1.97 -2.46
N GLY A 107 9.76 2.78 -3.31
CA GLY A 107 9.73 2.68 -4.76
C GLY A 107 8.79 3.64 -5.48
N CYS A 108 7.99 4.43 -4.80
CA CYS A 108 7.11 5.43 -5.41
C CYS A 108 6.83 6.61 -4.51
N ARG A 109 6.21 7.64 -5.10
CA ARG A 109 5.55 8.72 -4.39
C ARG A 109 4.22 9.07 -5.06
N PHE A 110 3.29 9.57 -4.27
CA PHE A 110 2.05 10.14 -4.74
C PHE A 110 2.31 11.46 -5.47
N VAL A 111 1.60 11.72 -6.56
CA VAL A 111 1.67 12.99 -7.31
C VAL A 111 0.37 13.77 -7.18
N HIS A 112 -0.74 13.18 -7.55
CA HIS A 112 -2.08 13.76 -7.43
C HIS A 112 -3.15 12.69 -7.68
N HIS A 113 -4.41 13.04 -7.48
CA HIS A 113 -5.57 12.32 -7.94
C HIS A 113 -6.67 13.27 -8.46
N PRO A 114 -7.47 12.89 -9.45
CA PRO A 114 -8.70 13.60 -9.81
C PRO A 114 -9.79 13.37 -8.73
N LYS A 115 -10.96 13.93 -8.94
CA LYS A 115 -12.12 13.59 -8.09
C LYS A 115 -12.38 12.09 -8.14
N PRO A 116 -12.84 11.49 -7.02
CA PRO A 116 -13.25 10.09 -7.00
C PRO A 116 -14.16 9.72 -8.17
N THR A 117 -13.94 8.56 -8.72
CA THR A 117 -14.70 8.04 -9.86
C THR A 117 -14.74 6.52 -9.82
N SER A 118 -15.61 5.94 -10.63
CA SER A 118 -15.66 4.49 -10.77
C SER A 118 -14.42 3.98 -11.50
N LEU A 119 -13.58 3.22 -10.80
CA LEU A 119 -12.33 2.67 -11.28
C LEU A 119 -12.43 1.16 -11.49
N LEU A 120 -11.91 0.69 -12.59
CA LEU A 120 -11.55 -0.70 -12.78
C LEU A 120 -10.15 -0.92 -12.21
N VAL A 121 -9.98 -1.95 -11.38
CA VAL A 121 -8.68 -2.43 -10.89
C VAL A 121 -8.42 -3.80 -11.49
N GLN A 122 -7.33 -3.91 -12.24
CA GLN A 122 -7.03 -5.09 -13.03
C GLN A 122 -5.69 -5.69 -12.66
N PRO A 123 -5.65 -6.99 -12.28
CA PRO A 123 -4.40 -7.75 -12.23
C PRO A 123 -3.75 -7.86 -13.61
N LEU A 124 -2.45 -7.60 -13.70
CA LEU A 124 -1.68 -7.64 -14.95
C LEU A 124 -0.78 -8.87 -15.07
N LYS A 125 -0.36 -9.42 -13.94
CA LYS A 125 0.61 -10.52 -13.89
C LYS A 125 0.19 -11.59 -12.91
N HIS A 126 0.60 -12.82 -13.20
CA HIS A 126 0.53 -13.91 -12.23
C HIS A 126 1.56 -13.72 -11.12
N HIS A 127 1.08 -13.52 -9.92
CA HIS A 127 1.88 -13.41 -8.70
C HIS A 127 1.09 -14.00 -7.53
N ALA A 128 1.75 -14.34 -6.42
CA ALA A 128 1.06 -14.82 -5.23
C ALA A 128 -0.03 -13.85 -4.75
N ILE A 129 0.20 -12.54 -4.88
CA ILE A 129 -0.76 -11.49 -4.49
C ILE A 129 -1.99 -11.44 -5.41
N THR A 130 -1.81 -11.65 -6.71
CA THR A 130 -2.89 -11.62 -7.72
C THR A 130 -3.52 -12.99 -7.96
N ALA A 131 -3.10 -14.02 -7.23
CA ALA A 131 -3.62 -15.38 -7.41
C ALA A 131 -5.12 -15.45 -7.12
N GLY A 132 -5.90 -15.84 -8.14
CA GLY A 132 -7.35 -15.94 -8.06
C GLY A 132 -8.10 -14.62 -7.88
N VAL A 133 -7.44 -13.48 -8.15
CA VAL A 133 -8.06 -12.15 -8.15
C VAL A 133 -8.55 -11.83 -9.55
N ASP A 134 -9.83 -11.52 -9.67
CA ASP A 134 -10.45 -11.04 -10.89
C ASP A 134 -10.45 -9.50 -10.95
N VAL A 135 -10.73 -8.94 -12.13
CA VAL A 135 -10.97 -7.51 -12.29
C VAL A 135 -12.15 -7.09 -11.43
N PHE A 136 -12.02 -6.01 -10.70
CA PHE A 136 -13.12 -5.44 -9.93
C PHE A 136 -13.30 -3.96 -10.20
N GLN A 137 -14.46 -3.43 -9.84
CA GLN A 137 -14.84 -2.04 -10.05
C GLN A 137 -15.41 -1.46 -8.77
N GLU A 138 -14.88 -0.30 -8.37
CA GLU A 138 -15.38 0.49 -7.22
C GLU A 138 -15.17 1.98 -7.48
N GLU A 139 -15.92 2.81 -6.78
CA GLU A 139 -15.63 4.23 -6.68
C GLU A 139 -14.43 4.44 -5.76
N ASP A 140 -13.39 5.12 -6.28
CA ASP A 140 -12.18 5.40 -5.51
C ASP A 140 -11.43 6.60 -6.10
N GLU A 141 -10.37 7.03 -5.42
CA GLU A 141 -9.41 7.98 -5.90
C GLU A 141 -8.38 7.29 -6.79
N GLN A 142 -8.29 7.72 -8.04
CA GLN A 142 -7.26 7.25 -8.95
C GLN A 142 -5.93 7.94 -8.64
N TYR A 143 -5.07 7.29 -7.87
CA TYR A 143 -3.75 7.83 -7.54
C TYR A 143 -2.82 7.78 -8.73
N TYR A 144 -2.33 8.95 -9.14
CA TYR A 144 -1.20 9.10 -10.03
C TYR A 144 0.07 9.08 -9.18
N ILE A 145 0.94 8.13 -9.45
CA ILE A 145 2.18 7.92 -8.71
C ILE A 145 3.37 8.05 -9.63
N GLU A 146 4.48 8.52 -9.11
CA GLU A 146 5.78 8.45 -9.76
C GLU A 146 6.53 7.24 -9.22
N ILE A 147 6.96 6.37 -10.14
CA ILE A 147 7.82 5.23 -9.81
C ILE A 147 9.26 5.73 -9.71
N LEU A 148 9.91 5.47 -8.60
CA LEU A 148 11.25 5.98 -8.26
C LEU A 148 12.35 4.92 -8.39
N ARG A 149 12.00 3.69 -8.79
CA ARG A 149 12.92 2.53 -8.92
C ARG A 149 12.56 1.69 -10.14
N ASP A 150 13.57 1.17 -10.81
CA ASP A 150 13.38 0.32 -12.01
C ASP A 150 13.11 -1.16 -11.67
N ASP A 151 13.34 -1.56 -10.42
CA ASP A 151 13.18 -2.96 -9.96
C ASP A 151 11.81 -3.25 -9.34
N VAL A 152 10.85 -2.33 -9.42
CA VAL A 152 9.47 -2.59 -9.01
C VAL A 152 8.82 -3.62 -9.95
N ASN A 153 8.19 -4.63 -9.38
CA ASN A 153 7.38 -5.58 -10.14
C ASN A 153 5.90 -5.17 -10.07
N ILE A 154 5.41 -4.51 -11.11
CA ILE A 154 4.03 -4.02 -11.18
C ILE A 154 3.08 -5.19 -11.37
N LEU A 155 2.04 -5.25 -10.54
CA LEU A 155 1.07 -6.34 -10.47
C LEU A 155 -0.33 -5.94 -10.93
N CYS A 156 -0.73 -4.69 -10.67
CA CYS A 156 -2.08 -4.21 -10.92
C CYS A 156 -2.08 -2.81 -11.53
N ALA A 157 -3.09 -2.56 -12.34
CA ALA A 157 -3.40 -1.22 -12.87
C ALA A 157 -4.81 -0.80 -12.47
N SER A 158 -5.03 0.52 -12.38
CA SER A 158 -6.36 1.11 -12.25
C SER A 158 -6.64 2.13 -13.34
N TYR A 159 -7.87 2.20 -13.80
CA TYR A 159 -8.33 3.13 -14.83
C TYR A 159 -9.83 3.36 -14.74
N ALA A 160 -10.28 4.55 -15.14
CA ALA A 160 -11.71 4.83 -15.22
C ALA A 160 -12.35 4.07 -16.39
N GLN A 161 -13.59 3.64 -16.23
CA GLN A 161 -14.31 2.88 -17.25
C GLN A 161 -14.37 3.66 -18.58
N GLY A 162 -14.00 2.99 -19.67
CA GLY A 162 -13.94 3.60 -21.01
C GLY A 162 -12.69 4.46 -21.26
N GLN A 163 -11.77 4.54 -20.29
CA GLN A 163 -10.51 5.25 -20.41
C GLN A 163 -9.35 4.26 -20.28
N GLY A 164 -8.62 4.07 -21.35
CA GLY A 164 -7.42 3.26 -21.37
C GLY A 164 -7.65 1.80 -21.78
N ASP A 165 -6.58 1.21 -22.28
CA ASP A 165 -6.48 -0.20 -22.66
C ASP A 165 -5.24 -0.79 -21.97
N PRO A 166 -5.40 -1.60 -20.92
CA PRO A 166 -4.28 -2.16 -20.18
C PRO A 166 -3.32 -2.99 -21.02
N SER A 167 -3.77 -3.50 -22.17
CA SER A 167 -2.90 -4.26 -23.08
C SER A 167 -1.81 -3.43 -23.73
N LYS A 168 -1.94 -2.11 -23.71
CA LYS A 168 -0.98 -1.16 -24.27
C LYS A 168 0.09 -0.67 -23.29
N ILE A 169 -0.01 -1.06 -22.02
CA ILE A 169 0.93 -0.62 -20.97
C ILE A 169 2.35 -1.13 -21.24
N GLU A 170 2.50 -2.31 -21.86
CA GLU A 170 3.82 -2.90 -22.13
C GLU A 170 4.59 -2.19 -23.26
N GLU A 171 3.91 -1.46 -24.13
CA GLU A 171 4.54 -0.80 -25.28
C GLU A 171 5.21 0.54 -24.93
N ASP A 172 4.67 1.29 -23.95
CA ASP A 172 5.05 2.68 -23.70
C ASP A 172 5.76 2.93 -22.35
N GLY A 173 5.80 1.95 -21.45
CA GLY A 173 6.33 2.12 -20.08
C GLY A 173 5.42 2.94 -19.16
N TRP A 174 5.53 2.72 -17.84
CA TRP A 174 4.67 3.36 -16.84
C TRP A 174 4.88 4.87 -16.67
N ASN A 175 6.04 5.39 -17.10
CA ASN A 175 6.38 6.81 -16.99
C ASN A 175 5.95 7.67 -18.18
N ASN A 176 5.45 7.08 -19.24
CA ASN A 176 5.03 7.80 -20.43
C ASN A 176 3.51 7.95 -20.56
N SER A 177 2.82 7.86 -19.43
CA SER A 177 1.50 8.45 -19.28
C SER A 177 0.57 8.30 -20.46
N ILE A 178 -0.05 7.27 -20.45
CA ILE A 178 -1.44 7.40 -20.80
C ILE A 178 -2.05 7.99 -19.54
N GLU A 179 -2.45 9.27 -19.55
CA GLU A 179 -3.06 10.02 -18.42
C GLU A 179 -4.32 9.35 -17.85
N LYS A 180 -4.49 8.05 -18.00
CA LYS A 180 -5.72 7.31 -17.79
C LYS A 180 -5.54 5.95 -17.14
N ILE A 181 -4.32 5.39 -17.15
CA ILE A 181 -4.02 4.11 -16.52
C ILE A 181 -2.90 4.33 -15.51
N CYS A 182 -3.17 3.96 -14.26
CA CYS A 182 -2.24 4.14 -13.15
C CYS A 182 -1.76 2.79 -12.63
N CYS A 183 -0.50 2.70 -12.23
CA CYS A 183 -0.04 1.60 -11.39
C CYS A 183 -0.82 1.63 -10.08
N SER A 184 -1.59 0.59 -9.80
CA SER A 184 -2.38 0.47 -8.57
C SER A 184 -1.87 -0.60 -7.61
N GLY A 185 -0.81 -1.31 -7.99
CA GLY A 185 -0.16 -2.27 -7.10
C GLY A 185 1.14 -2.80 -7.67
N TYR A 186 2.17 -2.87 -6.82
CA TYR A 186 3.45 -3.48 -7.14
C TYR A 186 4.09 -4.14 -5.92
N VAL A 187 5.16 -4.88 -6.16
CA VAL A 187 6.01 -5.45 -5.11
C VAL A 187 7.48 -5.14 -5.33
N LEU A 188 8.22 -5.11 -4.23
CA LEU A 188 9.68 -4.99 -4.18
C LEU A 188 10.26 -6.01 -3.20
N LEU A 189 11.47 -6.46 -3.48
CA LEU A 189 12.31 -7.18 -2.53
C LEU A 189 13.39 -6.23 -2.01
N GLU A 190 13.55 -6.15 -0.70
CA GLU A 190 14.52 -5.24 -0.09
C GLU A 190 15.27 -5.91 1.05
N GLY A 191 16.56 -6.21 0.84
CA GLY A 191 17.30 -7.05 1.75
C GLY A 191 16.68 -8.44 1.88
N ASN A 192 16.31 -8.82 3.10
CA ASN A 192 15.58 -10.06 3.38
C ASN A 192 14.06 -9.87 3.44
N GLY A 193 13.58 -8.64 3.30
CA GLY A 193 12.16 -8.31 3.45
C GLY A 193 11.46 -8.03 2.14
N ARG A 194 10.21 -7.64 2.27
CA ARG A 194 9.29 -7.46 1.15
C ARG A 194 8.45 -6.22 1.34
N ILE A 195 8.22 -5.52 0.24
CA ILE A 195 7.32 -4.35 0.19
C ILE A 195 6.22 -4.65 -0.82
N CYS A 196 5.00 -4.32 -0.48
CA CYS A 196 3.86 -4.28 -1.39
C CYS A 196 3.21 -2.90 -1.31
N MET A 197 2.89 -2.33 -2.44
CA MET A 197 2.08 -1.11 -2.54
C MET A 197 0.75 -1.46 -3.18
N LEU A 198 -0.34 -0.97 -2.60
CA LEU A 198 -1.70 -1.03 -3.15
C LEU A 198 -2.32 0.36 -3.05
N ALA A 199 -2.57 0.99 -4.18
CA ALA A 199 -3.12 2.35 -4.25
C ALA A 199 -4.62 2.46 -3.91
N PRO A 200 -5.52 1.51 -4.22
CA PRO A 200 -6.92 1.60 -3.83
C PRO A 200 -7.09 1.61 -2.31
N GLY A 201 -8.10 2.36 -1.81
CA GLY A 201 -8.39 2.29 -0.37
C GLY A 201 -8.93 3.56 0.28
N HIS A 202 -9.45 4.54 -0.48
CA HIS A 202 -10.04 5.73 0.11
C HIS A 202 -11.40 5.44 0.77
N PHE A 203 -12.25 4.65 0.10
CA PHE A 203 -13.61 4.39 0.57
C PHE A 203 -13.79 3.00 1.16
N GLN A 204 -14.73 2.90 2.11
CA GLN A 204 -15.12 1.65 2.75
C GLN A 204 -15.56 0.58 1.73
N ALA A 205 -16.24 0.98 0.64
CA ALA A 205 -16.72 0.06 -0.39
C ALA A 205 -15.55 -0.71 -1.04
N VAL A 206 -14.43 -0.06 -1.29
CA VAL A 206 -13.22 -0.69 -1.84
C VAL A 206 -12.75 -1.84 -0.95
N PHE A 207 -12.67 -1.58 0.36
CA PHE A 207 -12.26 -2.62 1.32
C PHE A 207 -13.26 -3.78 1.41
N HIS A 208 -14.56 -3.53 1.17
CA HIS A 208 -15.59 -4.58 1.20
C HIS A 208 -15.68 -5.36 -0.12
N ASN A 209 -15.01 -4.93 -1.19
CA ASN A 209 -14.98 -5.67 -2.44
C ASN A 209 -14.27 -7.01 -2.24
N PRO A 210 -14.90 -8.15 -2.62
CA PRO A 210 -14.31 -9.48 -2.39
C PRO A 210 -12.95 -9.69 -3.07
N GLU A 211 -12.74 -9.10 -4.24
CA GLU A 211 -11.48 -9.21 -4.97
C GLU A 211 -10.37 -8.41 -4.30
N TYR A 212 -10.71 -7.23 -3.75
CA TYR A 212 -9.76 -6.45 -2.98
C TYR A 212 -9.44 -7.10 -1.63
N GLN A 213 -10.42 -7.68 -0.94
CA GLN A 213 -10.21 -8.51 0.25
C GLN A 213 -9.26 -9.67 -0.02
N LYS A 214 -9.42 -10.34 -1.17
CA LYS A 214 -8.53 -11.40 -1.61
C LYS A 214 -7.12 -10.88 -1.87
N THR A 215 -7.00 -9.71 -2.53
CA THR A 215 -5.72 -9.06 -2.82
C THR A 215 -4.97 -8.73 -1.53
N ILE A 216 -5.63 -8.09 -0.55
CA ILE A 216 -5.02 -7.77 0.77
C ILE A 216 -4.63 -9.05 1.51
N THR A 217 -5.51 -10.06 1.53
CA THR A 217 -5.22 -11.36 2.15
C THR A 217 -3.96 -12.00 1.57
N ASN A 218 -3.86 -12.01 0.26
CA ASN A 218 -2.71 -12.56 -0.45
C ASN A 218 -1.43 -11.72 -0.20
N ALA A 219 -1.56 -10.39 -0.19
CA ALA A 219 -0.45 -9.50 0.12
C ALA A 219 0.10 -9.75 1.52
N LEU A 220 -0.76 -9.84 2.53
CA LEU A 220 -0.34 -10.11 3.91
C LEU A 220 0.33 -11.48 4.06
N LYS A 221 -0.18 -12.52 3.38
CA LYS A 221 0.46 -13.84 3.34
C LYS A 221 1.84 -13.79 2.70
N TRP A 222 1.95 -13.10 1.56
CA TRP A 222 3.22 -12.99 0.83
C TRP A 222 4.26 -12.19 1.62
N LEU A 223 3.85 -11.07 2.23
CA LEU A 223 4.71 -10.21 3.06
C LEU A 223 5.22 -10.92 4.31
N SER A 224 4.41 -11.80 4.88
CA SER A 224 4.73 -12.51 6.13
C SER A 224 5.34 -13.91 5.89
N ALA A 225 5.58 -14.31 4.64
CA ALA A 225 6.19 -15.60 4.35
C ALA A 225 7.66 -15.61 4.75
N GLU A 226 8.07 -16.63 5.49
CA GLU A 226 9.49 -16.83 5.78
C GLU A 226 10.29 -16.94 4.47
N ASN A 227 11.45 -16.32 4.42
CA ASN A 227 12.36 -16.53 3.30
C ASN A 227 12.81 -17.97 3.33
N VAL A 228 12.45 -18.73 2.30
CA VAL A 228 13.04 -20.05 2.10
C VAL A 228 14.52 -19.80 1.81
N THR A 229 15.36 -19.97 2.83
CA THR A 229 16.81 -19.99 2.63
C THR A 229 17.11 -21.18 1.72
N SER A 230 17.44 -20.87 0.46
CA SER A 230 17.94 -21.82 -0.55
C SER A 230 19.34 -22.29 -0.21
#